data_0796878f5c7773e3b85d5f7d7b9a5682
#
_entry.id   0796878f5c7773e3b85d5f7d7b9a5682
#
_cell.length_a   1.000
_cell.length_b   1.000
_cell.length_c   1.000
_cell.angle_alpha   90.00
_cell.angle_beta   90.00
_cell.angle_gamma   90.00
#
_symmetry.space_group_name_H-M   'P 1'
#
loop_
_entity.id
_entity.type
_entity.pdbx_description
1 polymer ?
#
loop_
_entity_poly.entity_id
_entity_poly.type
_entity_poly.pdbx_seq_one_letter_code
_entity_poly.pdbx_strand_id
1 'polypeptide(L)'
;GGQYVTGLDNFATGHRRNLDELRGRVGEAAWSRFRFIDGDIRDAAVCREAMGIGAGSPAPVGHAGSGPVDHVLHQAALGSVPRSIAQPMPSFAANVEGFLQILEAARAAGVRRFVYASSSSVYGDHPELPKVEDRVGKVLSPYAATKAADELFAETWARVYRIECVGLRYFNVFGPRQDPAGAYAAVVPRWIASLLAGEPVWINGDGQTSRDFCYVANAVQANLRAALAPELPAAHQVFNVAVGERTTLVELFGLIRSLLAERDPALAGVEPKFRGFREGDVRHSLADVSRARELLGYAPTHRVGEGLAEAIDWYVGFVRK
;
A
#
# COMPACT_ATOMS: atom_id res chain seq x y z
N GLY A 1 -1.36 -16.20 13.78
CA GLY A 1 -2.28 -16.25 14.68
C GLY A 1 -3.47 -17.15 14.64
N GLY A 2 -4.00 -18.01 14.02
CA GLY A 2 -5.22 -18.81 14.20
C GLY A 2 -6.44 -18.27 13.45
N GLN A 3 -6.34 -17.10 12.83
CA GLN A 3 -7.39 -16.50 12.04
C GLN A 3 -7.56 -17.22 10.70
N TYR A 4 -8.78 -17.16 10.18
CA TYR A 4 -9.08 -17.55 8.81
C TYR A 4 -9.03 -16.30 7.92
N VAL A 5 -8.48 -16.44 6.73
CA VAL A 5 -8.26 -15.30 5.82
C VAL A 5 -8.79 -15.67 4.43
N THR A 6 -9.62 -14.81 3.86
CA THR A 6 -9.98 -14.87 2.45
C THR A 6 -9.22 -13.76 1.71
N GLY A 7 -8.42 -14.13 0.72
CA GLY A 7 -7.77 -13.20 -0.21
C GLY A 7 -8.57 -13.10 -1.51
N LEU A 8 -8.74 -11.88 -2.01
CA LEU A 8 -9.36 -11.59 -3.31
C LEU A 8 -8.41 -10.72 -4.12
N ASP A 9 -8.03 -11.16 -5.31
CA ASP A 9 -7.15 -10.43 -6.24
C ASP A 9 -7.37 -10.92 -7.67
N ASN A 10 -7.26 -10.05 -8.66
CA ASN A 10 -7.35 -10.39 -10.08
C ASN A 10 -5.98 -10.43 -10.78
N PHE A 11 -4.90 -10.27 -10.05
CA PHE A 11 -3.51 -10.20 -10.52
C PHE A 11 -3.23 -9.14 -11.61
N ALA A 12 -4.03 -8.08 -11.65
CA ALA A 12 -3.80 -6.98 -12.61
C ALA A 12 -2.43 -6.32 -12.44
N THR A 13 -1.90 -6.32 -11.22
CA THR A 13 -0.57 -5.78 -10.88
C THR A 13 0.23 -6.71 -9.95
N GLY A 14 -0.42 -7.73 -9.41
CA GLY A 14 0.19 -8.75 -8.56
C GLY A 14 0.66 -9.97 -9.35
N HIS A 15 1.25 -10.94 -8.64
CA HIS A 15 1.78 -12.17 -9.25
C HIS A 15 1.42 -13.40 -8.41
N ARG A 16 0.95 -14.49 -9.05
CA ARG A 16 0.64 -15.77 -8.39
C ARG A 16 1.83 -16.33 -7.60
N ARG A 17 3.07 -16.15 -8.10
CA ARG A 17 4.28 -16.55 -7.40
C ARG A 17 4.40 -16.01 -5.97
N ASN A 18 3.76 -14.86 -5.67
CA ASN A 18 3.74 -14.31 -4.31
C ASN A 18 2.92 -15.17 -3.36
N LEU A 19 1.84 -15.81 -3.84
CA LEU A 19 1.06 -16.76 -3.07
C LEU A 19 1.82 -18.07 -2.85
N ASP A 20 2.52 -18.56 -3.88
CA ASP A 20 3.33 -19.79 -3.80
C ASP A 20 4.47 -19.59 -2.79
N GLU A 21 5.13 -18.44 -2.82
CA GLU A 21 6.17 -18.07 -1.86
C GLU A 21 5.61 -17.96 -0.44
N LEU A 22 4.43 -17.36 -0.28
CA LEU A 22 3.74 -17.25 1.00
C LEU A 22 3.40 -18.63 1.56
N ARG A 23 2.85 -19.55 0.74
CA ARG A 23 2.54 -20.92 1.14
C ARG A 23 3.78 -21.63 1.72
N GLY A 24 4.91 -21.53 1.01
CA GLY A 24 6.17 -22.10 1.46
C GLY A 24 6.66 -21.54 2.80
N ARG A 25 6.39 -20.27 3.07
CA ARG A 25 6.82 -19.60 4.32
C ARG A 25 5.94 -19.90 5.52
N VAL A 26 4.62 -19.97 5.34
CA VAL A 26 3.67 -20.13 6.45
C VAL A 26 3.43 -21.60 6.82
N GLY A 27 3.73 -22.53 5.93
CA GLY A 27 3.49 -23.96 6.08
C GLY A 27 2.03 -24.37 5.92
N GLU A 28 1.79 -25.67 5.70
CA GLU A 28 0.45 -26.20 5.36
C GLU A 28 -0.61 -25.96 6.45
N ALA A 29 -0.24 -26.04 7.72
CA ALA A 29 -1.17 -25.82 8.84
C ALA A 29 -1.73 -24.39 8.90
N ALA A 30 -0.94 -23.37 8.51
CA ALA A 30 -1.43 -22.00 8.39
C ALA A 30 -2.11 -21.78 7.03
N TRP A 31 -1.56 -22.39 5.97
CA TRP A 31 -2.14 -22.30 4.64
C TRP A 31 -3.54 -22.89 4.53
N SER A 32 -3.86 -23.95 5.26
CA SER A 32 -5.22 -24.55 5.30
C SER A 32 -6.31 -23.58 5.81
N ARG A 33 -5.93 -22.47 6.45
CA ARG A 33 -6.84 -21.41 6.90
C ARG A 33 -6.91 -20.21 5.94
N PHE A 34 -6.22 -20.32 4.80
CA PHE A 34 -6.24 -19.29 3.76
C PHE A 34 -7.06 -19.79 2.56
N ARG A 35 -8.05 -19.00 2.16
CA ARG A 35 -8.81 -19.18 0.92
C ARG A 35 -8.44 -18.07 -0.03
N PHE A 36 -8.22 -18.40 -1.30
CA PHE A 36 -7.97 -17.42 -2.35
C PHE A 36 -9.10 -17.44 -3.39
N ILE A 37 -9.57 -16.27 -3.76
CA ILE A 37 -10.56 -16.03 -4.83
C ILE A 37 -9.82 -15.24 -5.93
N ASP A 38 -9.73 -15.84 -7.12
CA ASP A 38 -9.27 -15.15 -8.33
C ASP A 38 -10.45 -14.38 -8.90
N GLY A 39 -10.50 -13.08 -8.70
CA GLY A 39 -11.65 -12.29 -9.08
C GLY A 39 -11.42 -10.79 -8.96
N ASP A 40 -12.33 -10.03 -9.52
CA ASP A 40 -12.25 -8.58 -9.61
C ASP A 40 -13.18 -7.92 -8.60
N ILE A 41 -12.69 -6.93 -7.86
CA ILE A 41 -13.48 -6.17 -6.89
C ILE A 41 -14.61 -5.34 -7.54
N ARG A 42 -14.59 -5.15 -8.86
CA ARG A 42 -15.68 -4.51 -9.61
C ARG A 42 -16.88 -5.42 -9.82
N ASP A 43 -16.73 -6.73 -9.58
CA ASP A 43 -17.81 -7.70 -9.64
C ASP A 43 -18.48 -7.83 -8.26
N ALA A 44 -19.72 -7.37 -8.16
CA ALA A 44 -20.50 -7.40 -6.94
C ALA A 44 -20.72 -8.84 -6.40
N ALA A 45 -20.86 -9.84 -7.29
CA ALA A 45 -21.05 -11.22 -6.87
C ALA A 45 -19.78 -11.79 -6.22
N VAL A 46 -18.61 -11.50 -6.82
CA VAL A 46 -17.30 -11.89 -6.29
C VAL A 46 -17.04 -11.20 -4.94
N CYS A 47 -17.37 -9.91 -4.81
CA CYS A 47 -17.24 -9.19 -3.55
C CYS A 47 -18.11 -9.82 -2.45
N ARG A 48 -19.35 -10.21 -2.76
CA ARG A 48 -20.25 -10.89 -1.81
C ARG A 48 -19.73 -12.28 -1.44
N GLU A 49 -19.21 -13.03 -2.40
CA GLU A 49 -18.56 -14.32 -2.16
C GLU A 49 -17.38 -14.17 -1.21
N ALA A 50 -16.52 -13.15 -1.41
CA ALA A 50 -15.37 -12.88 -0.55
C ALA A 50 -15.78 -12.56 0.89
N MET A 51 -16.96 -11.96 1.09
CA MET A 51 -17.52 -11.67 2.41
C MET A 51 -18.25 -12.86 3.04
N GLY A 52 -18.33 -14.01 2.35
CA GLY A 52 -19.07 -15.19 2.84
C GLY A 52 -20.58 -15.03 2.80
N ILE A 53 -21.12 -14.14 1.95
CA ILE A 53 -22.55 -13.92 1.74
C ILE A 53 -22.91 -14.17 0.27
N GLY A 54 -24.01 -14.87 0.03
CA GLY A 54 -24.51 -15.19 -1.31
C GLY A 54 -25.05 -16.61 -1.42
N ALA A 55 -25.93 -16.86 -2.39
CA ALA A 55 -26.43 -18.19 -2.69
C ALA A 55 -25.27 -19.07 -3.19
N GLY A 56 -24.95 -20.14 -2.48
CA GLY A 56 -23.89 -21.07 -2.85
C GLY A 56 -22.47 -20.65 -2.44
N SER A 57 -22.31 -19.58 -1.67
CA SER A 57 -21.00 -19.29 -1.05
C SER A 57 -20.60 -20.48 -0.18
N PRO A 58 -19.54 -21.23 -0.53
CA PRO A 58 -19.03 -22.24 0.39
C PRO A 58 -18.59 -21.52 1.66
N ALA A 59 -19.00 -22.04 2.81
CA ALA A 59 -18.44 -21.56 4.08
C ALA A 59 -16.91 -21.51 3.96
N PRO A 60 -16.25 -20.49 4.50
CA PRO A 60 -14.79 -20.43 4.50
C PRO A 60 -14.23 -21.77 4.96
N VAL A 61 -13.23 -22.29 4.25
CA VAL A 61 -12.70 -23.64 4.46
C VAL A 61 -12.30 -23.81 5.93
N GLY A 62 -12.88 -24.80 6.60
CA GLY A 62 -12.58 -25.11 8.00
C GLY A 62 -13.51 -24.46 9.04
N HIS A 63 -14.57 -23.79 8.63
CA HIS A 63 -15.52 -23.17 9.54
C HIS A 63 -16.78 -24.01 9.72
N ALA A 64 -16.74 -24.97 10.61
CA ALA A 64 -17.95 -25.42 11.26
C ALA A 64 -18.44 -24.26 12.17
N GLY A 65 -19.38 -23.44 11.66
CA GLY A 65 -19.99 -22.35 12.43
C GLY A 65 -19.46 -20.94 12.19
N SER A 66 -18.71 -20.68 11.14
CA SER A 66 -18.24 -19.32 10.85
C SER A 66 -19.32 -18.47 10.19
N GLY A 67 -19.57 -17.37 10.84
CA GLY A 67 -20.32 -16.24 10.31
C GLY A 67 -19.58 -15.51 9.17
N PRO A 68 -20.15 -14.41 8.69
CA PRO A 68 -19.49 -13.56 7.71
C PRO A 68 -18.17 -12.99 8.22
N VAL A 69 -17.39 -12.40 7.31
CA VAL A 69 -16.10 -11.76 7.59
C VAL A 69 -16.24 -10.65 8.66
N ASP A 70 -15.41 -10.68 9.70
CA ASP A 70 -15.42 -9.66 10.76
C ASP A 70 -14.66 -8.39 10.38
N HIS A 71 -13.55 -8.53 9.64
CA HIS A 71 -12.64 -7.45 9.33
C HIS A 71 -12.21 -7.51 7.86
N VAL A 72 -12.14 -6.35 7.22
CA VAL A 72 -11.63 -6.21 5.85
C VAL A 72 -10.36 -5.36 5.86
N LEU A 73 -9.33 -5.82 5.14
CA LEU A 73 -8.12 -5.06 4.82
C LEU A 73 -8.12 -4.83 3.30
N HIS A 74 -8.70 -3.72 2.86
CA HIS A 74 -8.84 -3.40 1.44
C HIS A 74 -7.60 -2.69 0.90
N GLN A 75 -6.78 -3.41 0.13
CA GLN A 75 -5.56 -2.90 -0.49
C GLN A 75 -5.65 -2.83 -2.02
N ALA A 76 -6.67 -3.45 -2.61
CA ALA A 76 -6.84 -3.54 -4.05
C ALA A 76 -7.10 -2.17 -4.69
N ALA A 77 -6.25 -1.78 -5.63
CA ALA A 77 -6.37 -0.55 -6.40
C ALA A 77 -5.36 -0.54 -7.56
N LEU A 78 -5.58 0.30 -8.56
CA LEU A 78 -4.56 0.68 -9.52
C LEU A 78 -3.79 1.89 -8.99
N GLY A 79 -2.66 1.65 -8.33
CA GLY A 79 -1.74 2.68 -7.86
C GLY A 79 -0.98 3.31 -9.02
N SER A 80 -0.46 4.52 -8.81
CA SER A 80 0.39 5.30 -9.72
C SER A 80 -0.28 6.54 -10.31
N VAL A 81 0.28 7.69 -9.97
CA VAL A 81 -0.13 8.99 -10.56
C VAL A 81 0.05 9.00 -12.07
N PRO A 82 1.21 8.60 -12.66
CA PRO A 82 1.36 8.58 -14.12
C PRO A 82 0.37 7.66 -14.84
N ARG A 83 0.08 6.50 -14.26
CA ARG A 83 -0.94 5.59 -14.82
C ARG A 83 -2.29 6.28 -14.89
N SER A 84 -2.71 6.92 -13.81
CA SER A 84 -4.01 7.57 -13.74
C SER A 84 -4.16 8.75 -14.71
N ILE A 85 -3.06 9.43 -15.03
CA ILE A 85 -3.05 10.49 -16.06
C ILE A 85 -3.20 9.87 -17.46
N ALA A 86 -2.45 8.79 -17.73
CA ALA A 86 -2.51 8.11 -19.03
C ALA A 86 -3.82 7.30 -19.22
N GLN A 87 -4.37 6.75 -18.16
CA GLN A 87 -5.53 5.86 -18.15
C GLN A 87 -6.48 6.19 -16.99
N PRO A 88 -7.18 7.32 -17.04
CA PRO A 88 -8.04 7.76 -15.93
C PRO A 88 -9.24 6.85 -15.69
N MET A 89 -9.90 6.36 -16.74
CA MET A 89 -11.10 5.53 -16.59
C MET A 89 -10.83 4.16 -15.97
N PRO A 90 -9.80 3.39 -16.37
CA PRO A 90 -9.43 2.17 -15.65
C PRO A 90 -9.07 2.42 -14.18
N SER A 91 -8.39 3.54 -13.89
CA SER A 91 -8.06 3.92 -12.51
C SER A 91 -9.32 4.24 -11.70
N PHE A 92 -10.28 4.96 -12.27
CA PHE A 92 -11.58 5.22 -11.63
C PHE A 92 -12.34 3.91 -11.37
N ALA A 93 -12.51 3.07 -12.39
CA ALA A 93 -13.27 1.83 -12.25
C ALA A 93 -12.70 0.90 -11.17
N ALA A 94 -11.36 0.73 -11.12
CA ALA A 94 -10.74 -0.10 -10.10
C ALA A 94 -10.79 0.55 -8.70
N ASN A 95 -10.47 1.83 -8.61
CA ASN A 95 -10.25 2.48 -7.31
C ASN A 95 -11.54 2.98 -6.66
N VAL A 96 -12.52 3.46 -7.42
CA VAL A 96 -13.77 4.02 -6.88
C VAL A 96 -14.92 3.03 -7.00
N GLU A 97 -15.21 2.53 -8.20
CA GLU A 97 -16.30 1.58 -8.40
C GLU A 97 -16.02 0.26 -7.65
N GLY A 98 -14.80 -0.30 -7.81
CA GLY A 98 -14.39 -1.49 -7.07
C GLY A 98 -14.37 -1.28 -5.56
N PHE A 99 -13.92 -0.12 -5.09
CA PHE A 99 -13.97 0.25 -3.68
C PHE A 99 -15.41 0.24 -3.14
N LEU A 100 -16.35 0.85 -3.86
CA LEU A 100 -17.75 0.88 -3.45
C LEU A 100 -18.39 -0.51 -3.44
N GLN A 101 -18.06 -1.37 -4.39
CA GLN A 101 -18.58 -2.75 -4.42
C GLN A 101 -18.12 -3.55 -3.19
N ILE A 102 -16.84 -3.47 -2.82
CA ILE A 102 -16.33 -4.19 -1.66
C ILE A 102 -16.82 -3.58 -0.34
N LEU A 103 -16.95 -2.25 -0.26
CA LEU A 103 -17.47 -1.54 0.91
C LEU A 103 -18.95 -1.89 1.14
N GLU A 104 -19.76 -1.96 0.07
CA GLU A 104 -21.17 -2.34 0.17
C GLU A 104 -21.33 -3.83 0.52
N ALA A 105 -20.48 -4.71 -0.04
CA ALA A 105 -20.47 -6.11 0.34
C ALA A 105 -20.09 -6.30 1.82
N ALA A 106 -19.11 -5.53 2.32
CA ALA A 106 -18.71 -5.53 3.72
C ALA A 106 -19.84 -5.06 4.63
N ARG A 107 -20.56 -3.99 4.26
CA ARG A 107 -21.76 -3.52 4.95
C ARG A 107 -22.84 -4.59 5.01
N ALA A 108 -23.15 -5.21 3.88
CA ALA A 108 -24.18 -6.25 3.78
C ALA A 108 -23.83 -7.51 4.60
N ALA A 109 -22.55 -7.81 4.78
CA ALA A 109 -22.04 -8.89 5.61
C ALA A 109 -22.02 -8.58 7.10
N GLY A 110 -22.24 -7.32 7.50
CA GLY A 110 -22.12 -6.89 8.89
C GLY A 110 -20.68 -6.83 9.38
N VAL A 111 -19.73 -6.57 8.48
CA VAL A 111 -18.30 -6.39 8.82
C VAL A 111 -18.16 -5.35 9.91
N ARG A 112 -17.45 -5.69 10.97
CA ARG A 112 -17.21 -4.81 12.11
C ARG A 112 -16.34 -3.62 11.73
N ARG A 113 -15.21 -3.89 11.03
CA ARG A 113 -14.26 -2.84 10.66
C ARG A 113 -13.70 -3.04 9.25
N PHE A 114 -13.75 -1.95 8.50
CA PHE A 114 -13.24 -1.86 7.13
C PHE A 114 -12.00 -0.94 7.12
N VAL A 115 -10.81 -1.54 7.04
CA VAL A 115 -9.54 -0.81 6.89
C VAL A 115 -9.21 -0.71 5.41
N TYR A 116 -8.87 0.47 4.93
CA TYR A 116 -8.61 0.66 3.49
C TYR A 116 -7.37 1.50 3.21
N ALA A 117 -6.76 1.21 2.07
CA ALA A 117 -5.62 1.94 1.54
C ALA A 117 -6.06 3.29 0.97
N SER A 118 -5.78 4.38 1.69
CA SER A 118 -5.72 5.73 1.14
C SER A 118 -4.28 6.07 0.71
N SER A 119 -3.95 7.32 0.51
CA SER A 119 -2.65 7.74 -0.01
C SER A 119 -2.26 9.14 0.47
N SER A 120 -0.98 9.38 0.66
CA SER A 120 -0.44 10.73 0.88
C SER A 120 -0.72 11.68 -0.29
N SER A 121 -1.08 11.17 -1.46
CA SER A 121 -1.47 12.01 -2.61
C SER A 121 -2.73 12.83 -2.39
N VAL A 122 -3.58 12.48 -1.41
CA VAL A 122 -4.78 13.27 -1.04
C VAL A 122 -4.43 14.63 -0.45
N TYR A 123 -3.22 14.83 0.04
CA TYR A 123 -2.76 16.13 0.52
C TYR A 123 -2.61 17.16 -0.61
N GLY A 124 -2.48 16.72 -1.84
CA GLY A 124 -2.46 17.58 -3.03
C GLY A 124 -1.42 18.70 -2.93
N ASP A 125 -1.87 19.93 -3.17
CA ASP A 125 -1.04 21.14 -3.16
C ASP A 125 -0.88 21.79 -1.76
N HIS A 126 -1.34 21.15 -0.69
CA HIS A 126 -1.18 21.68 0.66
C HIS A 126 0.30 21.94 0.98
N PRO A 127 0.71 23.18 1.34
CA PRO A 127 2.14 23.54 1.40
C PRO A 127 2.83 23.10 2.69
N GLU A 128 2.11 22.97 3.80
CA GLU A 128 2.70 22.76 5.12
C GLU A 128 3.30 21.36 5.30
N LEU A 129 4.35 21.28 6.09
CA LEU A 129 5.00 20.07 6.57
C LEU A 129 5.23 20.16 8.08
N PRO A 130 5.10 19.03 8.80
CA PRO A 130 4.64 17.72 8.32
C PRO A 130 3.16 17.74 7.90
N LYS A 131 2.75 16.76 7.07
CA LYS A 131 1.36 16.56 6.67
C LYS A 131 0.55 16.02 7.84
N VAL A 132 -0.52 16.72 8.19
CA VAL A 132 -1.46 16.37 9.28
C VAL A 132 -2.80 16.01 8.65
N GLU A 133 -3.47 14.98 9.15
CA GLU A 133 -4.64 14.36 8.51
C GLU A 133 -5.80 15.33 8.25
N ASP A 134 -5.99 16.31 9.12
CA ASP A 134 -7.11 17.26 9.02
C ASP A 134 -6.86 18.43 8.03
N ARG A 135 -5.66 18.48 7.43
CA ARG A 135 -5.28 19.58 6.53
C ARG A 135 -4.92 19.06 5.15
N VAL A 136 -5.89 19.05 4.25
CA VAL A 136 -5.70 18.66 2.85
C VAL A 136 -5.84 19.86 1.92
N GLY A 137 -5.12 19.83 0.81
CA GLY A 137 -5.24 20.80 -0.28
C GLY A 137 -6.08 20.27 -1.44
N LYS A 138 -5.86 20.82 -2.63
CA LYS A 138 -6.50 20.36 -3.86
C LYS A 138 -5.71 19.20 -4.44
N VAL A 139 -6.38 18.10 -4.74
CA VAL A 139 -5.74 16.94 -5.36
C VAL A 139 -5.14 17.27 -6.72
N LEU A 140 -3.95 16.71 -7.01
CA LEU A 140 -3.15 17.06 -8.19
C LEU A 140 -3.16 15.98 -9.29
N SER A 141 -3.93 14.91 -9.14
CA SER A 141 -4.00 13.83 -10.13
C SER A 141 -5.30 13.04 -10.05
N PRO A 142 -5.70 12.35 -11.15
CA PRO A 142 -6.85 11.45 -11.10
C PRO A 142 -6.70 10.37 -10.02
N TYR A 143 -5.51 9.82 -9.81
CA TYR A 143 -5.25 8.87 -8.70
C TYR A 143 -5.57 9.48 -7.33
N ALA A 144 -5.08 10.70 -7.07
CA ALA A 144 -5.36 11.39 -5.82
C ALA A 144 -6.86 11.66 -5.65
N ALA A 145 -7.55 12.01 -6.73
CA ALA A 145 -9.01 12.20 -6.72
C ALA A 145 -9.75 10.90 -6.38
N THR A 146 -9.32 9.75 -6.92
CA THR A 146 -9.94 8.47 -6.55
C THR A 146 -9.76 8.17 -5.06
N LYS A 147 -8.56 8.43 -4.48
CA LYS A 147 -8.31 8.19 -3.06
C LYS A 147 -9.07 9.15 -2.14
N ALA A 148 -9.22 10.40 -2.54
CA ALA A 148 -10.07 11.37 -1.83
C ALA A 148 -11.56 10.95 -1.88
N ALA A 149 -12.02 10.41 -3.00
CA ALA A 149 -13.38 9.86 -3.14
C ALA A 149 -13.58 8.64 -2.23
N ASP A 150 -12.60 7.72 -2.13
CA ASP A 150 -12.65 6.58 -1.22
C ASP A 150 -12.85 7.03 0.24
N GLU A 151 -12.10 8.06 0.68
CA GLU A 151 -12.27 8.63 2.03
C GLU A 151 -13.67 9.23 2.25
N LEU A 152 -14.20 9.98 1.27
CA LEU A 152 -15.54 10.56 1.35
C LEU A 152 -16.64 9.49 1.41
N PHE A 153 -16.53 8.43 0.60
CA PHE A 153 -17.48 7.32 0.64
C PHE A 153 -17.38 6.54 1.94
N ALA A 154 -16.18 6.24 2.42
CA ALA A 154 -15.98 5.56 3.70
C ALA A 154 -16.57 6.36 4.88
N GLU A 155 -16.37 7.68 4.92
CA GLU A 155 -16.99 8.56 5.91
C GLU A 155 -18.52 8.52 5.84
N THR A 156 -19.07 8.56 4.62
CA THR A 156 -20.52 8.53 4.41
C THR A 156 -21.10 7.20 4.88
N TRP A 157 -20.49 6.05 4.51
CA TRP A 157 -20.92 4.71 4.95
C TRP A 157 -20.84 4.56 6.47
N ALA A 158 -19.76 5.02 7.08
CA ALA A 158 -19.61 5.01 8.53
C ALA A 158 -20.73 5.80 9.23
N ARG A 159 -21.07 6.98 8.71
CA ARG A 159 -22.12 7.84 9.26
C ARG A 159 -23.52 7.27 9.09
N VAL A 160 -23.84 6.77 7.88
CA VAL A 160 -25.19 6.31 7.52
C VAL A 160 -25.45 4.89 7.97
N TYR A 161 -24.49 3.99 7.78
CA TYR A 161 -24.67 2.55 7.99
C TYR A 161 -23.96 1.98 9.21
N ARG A 162 -23.23 2.84 9.97
CA ARG A 162 -22.58 2.48 11.23
C ARG A 162 -21.48 1.41 11.08
N ILE A 163 -20.87 1.26 9.91
CA ILE A 163 -19.68 0.45 9.72
C ILE A 163 -18.44 1.26 10.12
N GLU A 164 -17.55 0.69 10.95
CA GLU A 164 -16.29 1.36 11.28
C GLU A 164 -15.35 1.35 10.07
N CYS A 165 -14.94 2.52 9.58
CA CYS A 165 -14.04 2.69 8.45
C CYS A 165 -12.74 3.37 8.89
N VAL A 166 -11.61 2.76 8.55
CA VAL A 166 -10.27 3.28 8.88
C VAL A 166 -9.44 3.42 7.61
N GLY A 167 -9.15 4.66 7.23
CA GLY A 167 -8.30 4.99 6.08
C GLY A 167 -6.83 5.08 6.50
N LEU A 168 -5.94 4.46 5.73
CA LEU A 168 -4.50 4.53 5.93
C LEU A 168 -3.86 5.29 4.76
N ARG A 169 -3.43 6.53 5.00
CA ARG A 169 -2.71 7.36 4.03
C ARG A 169 -1.26 6.92 3.97
N TYR A 170 -0.95 5.99 3.09
CA TYR A 170 0.41 5.50 2.91
C TYR A 170 1.32 6.55 2.27
N PHE A 171 2.53 6.68 2.85
CA PHE A 171 3.64 7.43 2.28
C PHE A 171 4.65 6.44 1.69
N ASN A 172 5.05 6.63 0.48
CA ASN A 172 6.11 5.92 -0.28
C ASN A 172 6.50 4.53 0.26
N VAL A 173 5.55 3.59 0.33
CA VAL A 173 5.81 2.23 0.81
C VAL A 173 6.74 1.51 -0.15
N PHE A 174 7.74 0.81 0.39
CA PHE A 174 8.68 -0.03 -0.34
C PHE A 174 8.92 -1.35 0.40
N GLY A 175 9.39 -2.37 -0.31
CA GLY A 175 9.75 -3.66 0.28
C GLY A 175 9.71 -4.81 -0.72
N PRO A 176 9.98 -6.04 -0.25
CA PRO A 176 9.93 -7.24 -1.08
C PRO A 176 8.60 -7.38 -1.82
N ARG A 177 8.64 -8.00 -3.00
CA ARG A 177 7.51 -8.22 -3.95
C ARG A 177 7.02 -6.97 -4.68
N GLN A 178 7.66 -5.82 -4.50
CA GLN A 178 7.42 -4.66 -5.34
C GLN A 178 8.16 -4.85 -6.68
N ASP A 179 7.40 -4.94 -7.78
CA ASP A 179 7.92 -5.29 -9.10
C ASP A 179 8.77 -4.15 -9.69
N PRO A 180 10.06 -4.38 -10.03
CA PRO A 180 10.92 -3.40 -10.69
C PRO A 180 10.61 -3.23 -12.18
N ALA A 181 10.00 -4.22 -12.84
CA ALA A 181 9.79 -4.26 -14.28
C ALA A 181 8.48 -3.58 -14.73
N GLY A 182 7.62 -3.18 -13.80
CA GLY A 182 6.37 -2.52 -14.15
C GLY A 182 6.61 -1.15 -14.82
N ALA A 183 5.81 -0.82 -15.84
CA ALA A 183 5.87 0.48 -16.53
C ALA A 183 5.79 1.68 -15.57
N TYR A 184 5.22 1.47 -14.40
CA TYR A 184 5.06 2.46 -13.33
C TYR A 184 5.78 2.06 -12.04
N ALA A 185 6.89 1.32 -12.16
CA ALA A 185 7.68 0.86 -11.02
C ALA A 185 8.12 2.02 -10.13
N ALA A 186 8.04 1.79 -8.82
CA ALA A 186 8.47 2.75 -7.82
C ALA A 186 10.01 2.95 -7.86
N VAL A 187 10.46 4.03 -7.23
CA VAL A 187 11.88 4.46 -7.30
C VAL A 187 12.84 3.40 -6.76
N VAL A 188 12.54 2.79 -5.62
CA VAL A 188 13.42 1.81 -4.95
C VAL A 188 13.66 0.58 -5.83
N PRO A 189 12.64 -0.21 -6.23
CA PRO A 189 12.85 -1.40 -7.05
C PRO A 189 13.48 -1.07 -8.40
N ARG A 190 13.10 0.04 -9.02
CA ARG A 190 13.65 0.46 -10.31
C ARG A 190 15.14 0.78 -10.24
N TRP A 191 15.58 1.54 -9.24
CA TRP A 191 17.00 1.89 -9.10
C TRP A 191 17.86 0.69 -8.75
N ILE A 192 17.36 -0.23 -7.92
CA ILE A 192 18.04 -1.49 -7.64
C ILE A 192 18.22 -2.30 -8.94
N ALA A 193 17.15 -2.45 -9.73
CA ALA A 193 17.23 -3.17 -11.00
C ALA A 193 18.21 -2.51 -11.99
N SER A 194 18.16 -1.18 -12.14
CA SER A 194 19.10 -0.46 -13.03
C SER A 194 20.56 -0.65 -12.60
N LEU A 195 20.86 -0.53 -11.29
CA LEU A 195 22.22 -0.74 -10.79
C LEU A 195 22.72 -2.17 -11.04
N LEU A 196 21.88 -3.17 -10.80
CA LEU A 196 22.22 -4.58 -11.04
C LEU A 196 22.39 -4.93 -12.52
N ALA A 197 21.69 -4.20 -13.40
CA ALA A 197 21.81 -4.34 -14.86
C ALA A 197 22.96 -3.52 -15.46
N GLY A 198 23.69 -2.74 -14.66
CA GLY A 198 24.70 -1.79 -15.17
C GLY A 198 24.11 -0.61 -15.96
N GLU A 199 22.81 -0.36 -15.79
CA GLU A 199 22.11 0.73 -16.44
C GLU A 199 22.20 2.02 -15.61
N PRO A 200 22.14 3.21 -16.24
CA PRO A 200 22.20 4.47 -15.52
C PRO A 200 20.95 4.69 -14.66
N VAL A 201 21.15 5.07 -13.41
CA VAL A 201 20.09 5.57 -12.54
C VAL A 201 19.87 7.06 -12.80
N TRP A 202 18.62 7.43 -13.10
CA TRP A 202 18.22 8.81 -13.35
C TRP A 202 17.48 9.40 -12.14
N ILE A 203 17.98 10.54 -11.66
CA ILE A 203 17.34 11.37 -10.64
C ILE A 203 16.67 12.56 -11.31
N ASN A 204 15.38 12.80 -11.03
CA ASN A 204 14.68 13.98 -11.50
C ASN A 204 15.01 15.19 -10.61
N GLY A 205 15.35 16.30 -11.23
CA GLY A 205 15.75 17.53 -10.53
C GLY A 205 17.18 17.48 -9.99
N ASP A 206 17.41 18.17 -8.89
CA ASP A 206 18.70 18.34 -8.21
C ASP A 206 19.02 17.26 -7.16
N GLY A 207 18.16 16.25 -7.05
CA GLY A 207 18.30 15.20 -6.03
C GLY A 207 17.86 15.58 -4.62
N GLN A 208 17.51 16.83 -4.36
CA GLN A 208 17.05 17.32 -3.06
C GLN A 208 15.56 17.10 -2.81
N THR A 209 14.82 16.62 -3.81
CA THR A 209 13.45 16.15 -3.61
C THR A 209 13.44 15.07 -2.54
N SER A 210 12.59 15.20 -1.52
CA SER A 210 12.59 14.29 -0.39
C SER A 210 11.22 13.64 -0.16
N ARG A 211 11.25 12.43 0.36
CA ARG A 211 10.06 11.62 0.67
C ARG A 211 10.21 10.98 2.04
N ASP A 212 9.07 10.73 2.65
CA ASP A 212 8.96 9.84 3.80
C ASP A 212 8.78 8.41 3.26
N PHE A 213 9.84 7.62 3.32
CA PHE A 213 9.82 6.23 2.82
C PHE A 213 9.44 5.29 3.96
N CYS A 214 8.40 4.49 3.74
CA CYS A 214 7.85 3.57 4.70
C CYS A 214 8.15 2.13 4.30
N TYR A 215 8.92 1.40 5.09
CA TYR A 215 9.13 -0.02 4.83
C TYR A 215 7.84 -0.82 5.01
N VAL A 216 7.64 -1.84 4.19
CA VAL A 216 6.37 -2.60 4.14
C VAL A 216 5.97 -3.21 5.49
N ALA A 217 6.92 -3.59 6.35
CA ALA A 217 6.61 -4.10 7.68
C ALA A 217 5.91 -3.06 8.57
N ASN A 218 6.26 -1.77 8.42
CA ASN A 218 5.56 -0.67 9.09
C ASN A 218 4.12 -0.53 8.59
N ALA A 219 3.91 -0.63 7.26
CA ALA A 219 2.58 -0.61 6.68
C ALA A 219 1.72 -1.82 7.14
N VAL A 220 2.30 -3.02 7.21
CA VAL A 220 1.65 -4.22 7.77
C VAL A 220 1.26 -4.00 9.23
N GLN A 221 2.19 -3.45 10.04
CA GLN A 221 1.89 -3.12 11.44
C GLN A 221 0.69 -2.17 11.53
N ALA A 222 0.67 -1.09 10.72
CA ALA A 222 -0.43 -0.12 10.72
C ALA A 222 -1.78 -0.77 10.38
N ASN A 223 -1.81 -1.66 9.36
CA ASN A 223 -3.01 -2.42 9.00
C ASN A 223 -3.54 -3.27 10.15
N LEU A 224 -2.66 -4.04 10.79
CA LEU A 224 -3.03 -4.91 11.90
C LEU A 224 -3.49 -4.09 13.11
N ARG A 225 -2.79 -3.01 13.42
CA ARG A 225 -3.18 -2.09 14.50
C ARG A 225 -4.53 -1.44 14.22
N ALA A 226 -4.77 -0.96 13.00
CA ALA A 226 -6.04 -0.38 12.60
C ALA A 226 -7.19 -1.40 12.67
N ALA A 227 -6.98 -2.63 12.22
CA ALA A 227 -7.99 -3.68 12.29
C ALA A 227 -8.34 -4.09 13.72
N LEU A 228 -7.34 -4.15 14.61
CA LEU A 228 -7.48 -4.67 15.98
C LEU A 228 -7.54 -3.58 17.04
N ALA A 229 -7.53 -2.30 16.66
CA ALA A 229 -7.65 -1.19 17.60
C ALA A 229 -8.91 -1.34 18.48
N PRO A 230 -8.87 -0.88 19.73
CA PRO A 230 -10.08 -0.75 20.51
C PRO A 230 -11.05 0.24 19.86
N GLU A 231 -12.12 0.59 20.51
CA GLU A 231 -13.08 1.59 20.03
C GLU A 231 -12.37 2.91 19.68
N LEU A 232 -12.56 3.38 18.45
CA LEU A 232 -12.00 4.64 17.98
C LEU A 232 -12.94 5.81 18.29
N PRO A 233 -12.42 7.04 18.42
CA PRO A 233 -13.24 8.21 18.78
C PRO A 233 -14.38 8.52 17.80
N ALA A 234 -14.28 8.07 16.56
CA ALA A 234 -15.33 8.20 15.56
C ALA A 234 -15.36 6.97 14.64
N ALA A 235 -16.54 6.71 14.08
CA ALA A 235 -16.76 5.56 13.18
C ALA A 235 -15.95 5.65 11.86
N HIS A 236 -15.51 6.84 11.45
CA HIS A 236 -14.54 7.04 10.39
C HIS A 236 -13.32 7.79 10.90
N GLN A 237 -12.14 7.26 10.62
CA GLN A 237 -10.84 7.87 10.95
C GLN A 237 -9.85 7.66 9.81
N VAL A 238 -8.98 8.63 9.60
CA VAL A 238 -7.83 8.47 8.69
C VAL A 238 -6.52 8.66 9.47
N PHE A 239 -5.48 7.93 9.07
CA PHE A 239 -4.18 7.93 9.71
C PHE A 239 -3.05 7.97 8.69
N ASN A 240 -2.03 8.77 8.96
CA ASN A 240 -0.78 8.73 8.22
C ASN A 240 0.00 7.46 8.57
N VAL A 241 0.51 6.80 7.54
CA VAL A 241 1.37 5.61 7.67
C VAL A 241 2.71 5.88 6.98
N ALA A 242 3.69 6.20 7.79
CA ALA A 242 5.02 6.66 7.42
C ALA A 242 5.99 6.43 8.59
N VAL A 243 7.22 6.90 8.45
CA VAL A 243 8.21 6.85 9.55
C VAL A 243 8.25 8.18 10.33
N GLY A 244 7.87 9.29 9.69
CA GLY A 244 8.01 10.64 10.22
C GLY A 244 9.40 11.23 9.97
N GLU A 245 10.11 10.72 8.97
CA GLU A 245 11.45 11.18 8.59
C GLU A 245 11.53 11.38 7.07
N ARG A 246 12.36 12.34 6.63
CA ARG A 246 12.56 12.60 5.20
C ARG A 246 13.90 12.05 4.76
N THR A 247 13.90 11.43 3.58
CA THR A 247 15.12 11.03 2.86
C THR A 247 15.10 11.68 1.48
N THR A 248 16.17 12.37 1.10
CA THR A 248 16.32 12.92 -0.25
C THR A 248 16.61 11.82 -1.27
N LEU A 249 16.41 12.12 -2.54
CA LEU A 249 16.70 11.14 -3.60
C LEU A 249 18.19 10.81 -3.71
N VAL A 250 19.08 11.78 -3.41
CA VAL A 250 20.54 11.54 -3.37
C VAL A 250 20.90 10.63 -2.20
N GLU A 251 20.34 10.87 -1.00
CA GLU A 251 20.54 10.00 0.16
C GLU A 251 20.03 8.58 -0.10
N LEU A 252 18.81 8.45 -0.68
CA LEU A 252 18.24 7.16 -1.04
C LEU A 252 19.14 6.40 -2.02
N PHE A 253 19.64 7.07 -3.05
CA PHE A 253 20.57 6.48 -4.00
C PHE A 253 21.84 6.00 -3.31
N GLY A 254 22.42 6.81 -2.44
CA GLY A 254 23.61 6.46 -1.66
C GLY A 254 23.40 5.21 -0.80
N LEU A 255 22.27 5.13 -0.10
CA LEU A 255 21.90 3.95 0.72
C LEU A 255 21.79 2.68 -0.15
N ILE A 256 21.05 2.74 -1.27
CA ILE A 256 20.88 1.60 -2.18
C ILE A 256 22.25 1.17 -2.75
N ARG A 257 23.04 2.12 -3.24
CA ARG A 257 24.37 1.85 -3.80
C ARG A 257 25.29 1.20 -2.78
N SER A 258 25.34 1.71 -1.56
CA SER A 258 26.19 1.16 -0.50
C SER A 258 25.82 -0.29 -0.17
N LEU A 259 24.54 -0.59 0.00
CA LEU A 259 24.06 -1.96 0.26
C LEU A 259 24.35 -2.92 -0.89
N LEU A 260 24.25 -2.47 -2.14
CA LEU A 260 24.58 -3.29 -3.30
C LEU A 260 26.10 -3.48 -3.44
N ALA A 261 26.91 -2.47 -3.11
CA ALA A 261 28.37 -2.53 -3.14
C ALA A 261 28.98 -3.55 -2.16
N GLU A 262 28.29 -3.85 -1.05
CA GLU A 262 28.67 -4.95 -0.15
C GLU A 262 28.65 -6.32 -0.85
N ARG A 263 27.83 -6.47 -1.91
CA ARG A 263 27.64 -7.70 -2.69
C ARG A 263 28.38 -7.69 -4.03
N ASP A 264 28.59 -6.49 -4.57
CA ASP A 264 29.30 -6.24 -5.82
C ASP A 264 30.10 -4.94 -5.70
N PRO A 265 31.39 -5.01 -5.30
CA PRO A 265 32.25 -3.83 -5.10
C PRO A 265 32.36 -2.91 -6.33
N ALA A 266 32.11 -3.41 -7.56
CA ALA A 266 32.12 -2.58 -8.76
C ALA A 266 31.04 -1.47 -8.73
N LEU A 267 29.98 -1.64 -7.95
CA LEU A 267 28.91 -0.65 -7.80
C LEU A 267 29.28 0.52 -6.89
N ALA A 268 30.35 0.43 -6.10
CA ALA A 268 30.72 1.47 -5.12
C ALA A 268 30.97 2.84 -5.75
N GLY A 269 31.52 2.85 -6.99
CA GLY A 269 31.85 4.09 -7.72
C GLY A 269 30.76 4.57 -8.69
N VAL A 270 29.60 3.92 -8.74
CA VAL A 270 28.52 4.33 -9.64
C VAL A 270 27.88 5.63 -9.16
N GLU A 271 27.77 6.61 -10.06
CA GLU A 271 27.10 7.88 -9.79
C GLU A 271 25.77 8.00 -10.55
N PRO A 272 24.76 8.68 -9.97
CA PRO A 272 23.50 8.88 -10.63
C PRO A 272 23.62 9.94 -11.72
N LYS A 273 22.76 9.86 -12.73
CA LYS A 273 22.58 10.91 -13.73
C LYS A 273 21.38 11.77 -13.37
N PHE A 274 21.47 13.07 -13.63
CA PHE A 274 20.41 14.01 -13.35
C PHE A 274 19.68 14.43 -14.63
N ARG A 275 18.39 14.74 -14.50
CA ARG A 275 17.56 15.28 -15.59
C ARG A 275 16.56 16.28 -15.01
N GLY A 276 15.80 16.96 -15.86
CA GLY A 276 14.83 17.98 -15.43
C GLY A 276 13.84 17.50 -14.38
N PHE A 277 13.28 18.43 -13.62
CA PHE A 277 12.20 18.11 -12.67
C PHE A 277 11.02 17.50 -13.39
N ARG A 278 10.34 16.60 -12.69
CA ARG A 278 9.13 15.98 -13.20
C ARG A 278 7.94 16.90 -12.92
N GLU A 279 7.15 17.17 -13.93
CA GLU A 279 5.93 17.98 -13.80
C GLU A 279 4.94 17.31 -12.84
N GLY A 280 4.33 18.12 -11.96
CA GLY A 280 3.38 17.64 -10.95
C GLY A 280 3.99 16.93 -9.75
N ASP A 281 5.32 16.83 -9.64
CA ASP A 281 5.97 16.21 -8.50
C ASP A 281 6.02 17.16 -7.29
N VAL A 282 5.53 16.72 -6.14
CA VAL A 282 5.67 17.44 -4.87
C VAL A 282 7.13 17.41 -4.43
N ARG A 283 7.73 18.58 -4.11
CA ARG A 283 9.16 18.65 -3.78
C ARG A 283 9.50 17.91 -2.50
N HIS A 284 8.70 18.06 -1.45
CA HIS A 284 8.96 17.46 -0.14
C HIS A 284 7.70 16.80 0.42
N SER A 285 7.86 15.64 1.04
CA SER A 285 6.78 14.94 1.72
C SER A 285 7.29 14.40 3.05
N LEU A 286 6.57 14.73 4.12
CA LEU A 286 6.84 14.32 5.49
C LEU A 286 5.49 14.15 6.20
N ALA A 287 5.29 13.04 6.90
CA ALA A 287 4.10 12.80 7.68
C ALA A 287 4.26 13.20 9.14
N ASP A 288 3.20 13.72 9.73
CA ASP A 288 2.98 13.60 11.17
C ASP A 288 2.30 12.24 11.42
N VAL A 289 2.89 11.41 12.26
CA VAL A 289 2.36 10.09 12.62
C VAL A 289 1.82 10.04 14.06
N SER A 290 1.67 11.18 14.71
CA SER A 290 1.27 11.28 16.11
C SER A 290 -0.11 10.68 16.33
N ARG A 291 -1.09 10.96 15.46
CA ARG A 291 -2.45 10.40 15.56
C ARG A 291 -2.44 8.87 15.48
N ALA A 292 -1.70 8.29 14.54
CA ALA A 292 -1.57 6.83 14.42
C ALA A 292 -0.88 6.23 15.65
N ARG A 293 0.13 6.92 16.19
CA ARG A 293 0.82 6.50 17.42
C ARG A 293 -0.12 6.50 18.63
N GLU A 294 -0.87 7.56 18.82
CA GLU A 294 -1.76 7.73 19.97
C GLU A 294 -2.97 6.81 19.93
N LEU A 295 -3.66 6.71 18.80
CA LEU A 295 -4.93 5.99 18.70
C LEU A 295 -4.79 4.53 18.26
N LEU A 296 -3.76 4.17 17.48
CA LEU A 296 -3.55 2.80 17.02
C LEU A 296 -2.39 2.11 17.75
N GLY A 297 -1.56 2.84 18.51
CA GLY A 297 -0.29 2.33 19.02
C GLY A 297 0.70 2.02 17.91
N TYR A 298 0.61 2.74 16.78
CA TYR A 298 1.53 2.59 15.66
C TYR A 298 2.94 3.03 16.07
N ALA A 299 3.93 2.16 15.88
CA ALA A 299 5.33 2.46 16.17
C ALA A 299 6.19 1.87 15.03
N PRO A 300 6.59 2.68 14.04
CA PRO A 300 7.38 2.17 12.93
C PRO A 300 8.68 1.54 13.45
N THR A 301 8.96 0.33 13.02
CA THR A 301 10.10 -0.48 13.46
C THR A 301 11.32 -0.37 12.55
N HIS A 302 11.14 0.15 11.35
CA HIS A 302 12.20 0.27 10.35
C HIS A 302 12.24 1.68 9.78
N ARG A 303 13.39 2.32 9.88
CA ARG A 303 13.75 3.47 9.07
C ARG A 303 14.13 3.03 7.66
N VAL A 304 14.33 3.97 6.75
CA VAL A 304 14.59 3.66 5.33
C VAL A 304 15.82 2.75 5.14
N GLY A 305 16.92 3.03 5.85
CA GLY A 305 18.15 2.22 5.76
C GLY A 305 17.97 0.78 6.25
N GLU A 306 17.30 0.61 7.39
CA GLU A 306 16.99 -0.70 7.97
C GLU A 306 16.08 -1.51 7.06
N GLY A 307 15.01 -0.88 6.53
CA GLY A 307 14.10 -1.55 5.61
C GLY A 307 14.75 -1.90 4.26
N LEU A 308 15.68 -1.07 3.77
CA LEU A 308 16.46 -1.40 2.56
C LEU A 308 17.39 -2.58 2.82
N ALA A 309 18.09 -2.60 3.95
CA ALA A 309 18.97 -3.70 4.33
C ALA A 309 18.23 -5.05 4.41
N GLU A 310 17.00 -5.04 4.96
CA GLU A 310 16.17 -6.24 5.03
C GLU A 310 15.63 -6.68 3.65
N ALA A 311 15.33 -5.71 2.77
CA ALA A 311 14.73 -5.98 1.45
C ALA A 311 15.74 -6.34 0.36
N ILE A 312 17.00 -5.92 0.48
CA ILE A 312 17.95 -5.90 -0.64
C ILE A 312 18.22 -7.29 -1.21
N ASP A 313 18.33 -8.32 -0.37
CA ASP A 313 18.60 -9.69 -0.82
C ASP A 313 17.45 -10.26 -1.65
N TRP A 314 16.20 -9.91 -1.28
CA TRP A 314 15.05 -10.29 -2.09
C TRP A 314 15.10 -9.64 -3.49
N TYR A 315 15.42 -8.34 -3.58
CA TYR A 315 15.53 -7.65 -4.86
C TYR A 315 16.65 -8.21 -5.72
N VAL A 316 17.83 -8.46 -5.14
CA VAL A 316 18.97 -9.08 -5.87
C VAL A 316 18.59 -10.47 -6.39
N GLY A 317 17.97 -11.29 -5.56
CA GLY A 317 17.50 -12.62 -5.96
C GLY A 317 16.38 -12.60 -7.00
N PHE A 318 15.57 -11.53 -7.03
CA PHE A 318 14.49 -11.36 -8.00
C PHE A 318 15.00 -10.90 -9.37
N VAL A 319 15.91 -9.92 -9.40
CA VAL A 319 16.43 -9.34 -10.65
C VAL A 319 17.39 -10.30 -11.39
N ARG A 320 18.10 -11.15 -10.64
CA ARG A 320 19.05 -12.12 -11.22
C ARG A 320 18.42 -13.43 -11.72
N LYS A 321 17.11 -13.63 -11.52
CA LYS A 321 16.32 -14.75 -12.07
C LYS A 321 15.80 -14.41 -13.46
#